data_7d6eb6b574759ba21e0b8c02baf8946b
#
_entry.id   7d6eb6b574759ba21e0b8c02baf8946b
#
_cell.length_a   1.000
_cell.length_b   1.000
_cell.length_c   1.000
_cell.angle_alpha   90.00
_cell.angle_beta   90.00
_cell.angle_gamma   90.00
#
_symmetry.space_group_name_H-M   'P 1'
#
loop_
_entity.id
_entity.type
_entity.pdbx_description
1 polymer ?
#
loop_
_entity_poly.entity_id
_entity_poly.type
_entity_poly.pdbx_seq_one_letter_code
_entity_poly.pdbx_strand_id
1 'polypeptide(L)'
;MDNIELRSEKARNIIGKIPPFLIRSGISIIVFVFIGIVVGSYFFKYPVFISNKASINPKTKIATLYIIEKEIDKINVGQTIQLTFPQIEETEIILPAKIEKINDSIFIENDGAFKKVLASFTIDSKLSIQPNTQAIVKIKVGEKRVIEKILSFIVRA
;
A
#
# COMPACT_ATOMS: atom_id res chain seq x y z
N MET A 1 10.47 -61.55 -28.80
CA MET A 1 10.94 -60.19 -28.44
C MET A 1 10.03 -59.08 -28.95
N ASP A 2 8.83 -59.36 -29.45
CA ASP A 2 7.95 -58.36 -30.14
C ASP A 2 7.00 -57.57 -29.25
N ASN A 3 6.89 -57.91 -27.96
CA ASN A 3 5.92 -57.25 -27.08
C ASN A 3 6.37 -55.92 -26.46
N ILE A 4 7.65 -55.61 -26.56
CA ILE A 4 8.18 -54.36 -25.96
C ILE A 4 8.06 -53.19 -26.94
N GLU A 5 8.24 -53.43 -28.25
CA GLU A 5 8.09 -52.40 -29.29
C GLU A 5 6.68 -51.93 -29.46
N LEU A 6 5.67 -52.83 -29.46
CA LEU A 6 4.27 -52.52 -29.52
C LEU A 6 3.73 -51.66 -28.37
N ARG A 7 4.30 -51.82 -27.16
CA ARG A 7 4.01 -50.99 -26.01
C ARG A 7 4.59 -49.55 -26.15
N SER A 8 5.79 -49.47 -26.72
CA SER A 8 6.46 -48.16 -26.90
C SER A 8 5.77 -47.34 -27.99
N GLU A 9 5.26 -47.95 -29.09
CA GLU A 9 4.50 -47.25 -30.15
C GLU A 9 3.15 -46.80 -29.66
N LYS A 10 2.41 -47.58 -28.88
CA LYS A 10 1.15 -47.17 -28.26
C LYS A 10 1.36 -46.02 -27.28
N ALA A 11 2.39 -46.07 -26.47
CA ALA A 11 2.76 -45.00 -25.55
C ALA A 11 3.16 -43.72 -26.30
N ARG A 12 3.92 -43.81 -27.35
CA ARG A 12 4.31 -42.67 -28.23
C ARG A 12 3.09 -42.05 -28.94
N ASN A 13 2.13 -42.88 -29.36
CA ASN A 13 0.93 -42.39 -30.03
C ASN A 13 -0.06 -41.71 -29.09
N ILE A 14 -0.03 -42.06 -27.80
CA ILE A 14 -0.83 -41.40 -26.77
C ILE A 14 -0.21 -40.07 -26.32
N ILE A 15 1.12 -40.03 -26.17
CA ILE A 15 1.85 -38.82 -25.74
C ILE A 15 2.01 -37.82 -26.88
N GLY A 16 2.10 -38.30 -28.16
CA GLY A 16 2.36 -37.44 -29.32
C GLY A 16 1.15 -36.72 -29.94
N LYS A 17 -0.06 -37.05 -29.53
CA LYS A 17 -1.28 -36.43 -30.07
C LYS A 17 -2.03 -35.66 -28.99
N ILE A 18 -1.47 -34.50 -28.57
CA ILE A 18 -2.27 -33.52 -27.84
C ILE A 18 -3.38 -33.07 -28.81
N PRO A 19 -4.68 -33.31 -28.52
CA PRO A 19 -5.74 -32.87 -29.41
C PRO A 19 -5.63 -31.38 -29.67
N PRO A 20 -5.63 -30.92 -30.94
CA PRO A 20 -5.51 -29.49 -31.27
C PRO A 20 -6.63 -28.66 -30.63
N PHE A 21 -7.74 -29.27 -30.29
CA PHE A 21 -8.83 -28.65 -29.53
C PHE A 21 -8.39 -28.27 -28.11
N LEU A 22 -7.62 -29.10 -27.39
CA LEU A 22 -7.13 -28.83 -26.04
C LEU A 22 -6.13 -27.63 -26.03
N ILE A 23 -5.29 -27.53 -27.04
CA ILE A 23 -4.35 -26.40 -27.17
C ILE A 23 -5.13 -25.12 -27.47
N ARG A 24 -6.07 -25.17 -28.40
CA ARG A 24 -6.88 -24.03 -28.84
C ARG A 24 -7.79 -23.52 -27.73
N SER A 25 -8.48 -24.42 -27.00
CA SER A 25 -9.32 -24.04 -25.86
C SER A 25 -8.52 -23.56 -24.67
N GLY A 26 -7.36 -24.18 -24.39
CA GLY A 26 -6.46 -23.76 -23.31
C GLY A 26 -5.96 -22.33 -23.51
N ILE A 27 -5.51 -21.99 -24.72
CA ILE A 27 -5.09 -20.62 -25.05
C ILE A 27 -6.26 -19.63 -24.88
N SER A 28 -7.44 -19.98 -25.37
CA SER A 28 -8.63 -19.13 -25.23
C SER A 28 -8.98 -18.87 -23.77
N ILE A 29 -8.94 -19.89 -22.92
CA ILE A 29 -9.21 -19.74 -21.48
C ILE A 29 -8.17 -18.81 -20.84
N ILE A 30 -6.88 -18.98 -21.15
CA ILE A 30 -5.82 -18.11 -20.62
C ILE A 30 -6.05 -16.65 -21.03
N VAL A 31 -6.41 -16.41 -22.30
CA VAL A 31 -6.69 -15.06 -22.79
C VAL A 31 -7.90 -14.45 -22.06
N PHE A 32 -8.98 -15.22 -21.87
CA PHE A 32 -10.15 -14.75 -21.12
C PHE A 32 -9.82 -14.43 -19.68
N VAL A 33 -9.05 -15.27 -18.98
CA VAL A 33 -8.60 -15.00 -17.61
C VAL A 33 -7.73 -13.75 -17.56
N PHE A 34 -6.82 -13.58 -18.50
CA PHE A 34 -5.97 -12.39 -18.58
C PHE A 34 -6.79 -11.11 -18.78
N ILE A 35 -7.75 -11.12 -19.72
CA ILE A 35 -8.68 -10.00 -19.92
C ILE A 35 -9.46 -9.71 -18.64
N GLY A 36 -9.96 -10.74 -17.96
CA GLY A 36 -10.68 -10.62 -16.69
C GLY A 36 -9.84 -9.95 -15.60
N ILE A 37 -8.54 -10.30 -15.48
CA ILE A 37 -7.62 -9.68 -14.54
C ILE A 37 -7.39 -8.21 -14.89
N VAL A 38 -7.17 -7.88 -16.15
CA VAL A 38 -6.96 -6.48 -16.60
C VAL A 38 -8.19 -5.64 -16.32
N VAL A 39 -9.37 -6.12 -16.69
CA VAL A 39 -10.65 -5.44 -16.41
C VAL A 39 -10.87 -5.31 -14.91
N GLY A 40 -10.66 -6.36 -14.12
CA GLY A 40 -10.76 -6.32 -12.67
C GLY A 40 -9.80 -5.27 -12.06
N SER A 41 -8.54 -5.25 -12.49
CA SER A 41 -7.54 -4.28 -12.01
C SER A 41 -7.92 -2.82 -12.26
N TYR A 42 -8.77 -2.55 -13.24
CA TYR A 42 -9.28 -1.21 -13.51
C TYR A 42 -10.31 -0.76 -12.48
N PHE A 43 -11.16 -1.68 -12.02
CA PHE A 43 -12.22 -1.36 -11.04
C PHE A 43 -11.71 -1.30 -9.60
N PHE A 44 -10.69 -2.08 -9.25
CA PHE A 44 -10.15 -2.10 -7.90
C PHE A 44 -9.26 -0.87 -7.64
N LYS A 45 -9.62 -0.12 -6.59
CA LYS A 45 -8.84 1.00 -6.06
C LYS A 45 -8.23 0.60 -4.73
N TYR A 46 -7.01 1.06 -4.46
CA TYR A 46 -6.36 0.90 -3.17
C TYR A 46 -5.98 2.27 -2.59
N PRO A 47 -6.06 2.44 -1.26
CA PRO A 47 -5.68 3.68 -0.62
C PRO A 47 -4.16 3.86 -0.66
N VAL A 48 -3.71 5.07 -0.95
CA VAL A 48 -2.30 5.45 -0.90
C VAL A 48 -2.06 6.20 0.41
N PHE A 49 -1.08 5.73 1.16
CA PHE A 49 -0.68 6.34 2.43
C PHE A 49 0.72 6.94 2.31
N ILE A 50 0.90 8.10 2.95
CA ILE A 50 2.20 8.68 3.26
C ILE A 50 2.49 8.33 4.72
N SER A 51 3.71 7.88 4.99
CA SER A 51 4.18 7.58 6.34
C SER A 51 5.25 8.56 6.74
N ASN A 52 5.02 9.29 7.83
CA ASN A 52 5.94 10.27 8.39
C ASN A 52 6.11 10.06 9.90
N LYS A 53 7.18 10.64 10.46
CA LYS A 53 7.38 10.66 11.91
C LYS A 53 6.66 11.86 12.52
N ALA A 54 6.06 11.66 13.69
CA ALA A 54 5.46 12.72 14.49
C ALA A 54 6.05 12.73 15.88
N SER A 55 6.24 13.92 16.44
CA SER A 55 6.54 14.12 17.85
C SER A 55 5.24 14.39 18.60
N ILE A 56 5.01 13.62 19.65
CA ILE A 56 3.76 13.64 20.43
C ILE A 56 3.97 14.42 21.72
N ASN A 57 3.06 15.37 21.98
CA ASN A 57 2.96 16.02 23.27
C ASN A 57 1.65 15.61 23.95
N PRO A 58 1.67 14.69 24.93
CA PRO A 58 0.46 14.18 25.57
C PRO A 58 -0.25 15.22 26.43
N LYS A 59 0.47 16.22 26.96
CA LYS A 59 -0.12 17.30 27.78
C LYS A 59 -1.03 18.21 26.97
N THR A 60 -0.62 18.55 25.76
CA THR A 60 -1.40 19.42 24.85
C THR A 60 -2.29 18.62 23.92
N LYS A 61 -2.17 17.28 23.91
CA LYS A 61 -2.85 16.38 22.97
C LYS A 61 -2.61 16.74 21.50
N ILE A 62 -1.41 17.25 21.21
CA ILE A 62 -1.01 17.68 19.87
C ILE A 62 0.14 16.80 19.38
N ALA A 63 -0.01 16.30 18.17
CA ALA A 63 1.05 15.66 17.40
C ALA A 63 1.61 16.68 16.40
N THR A 64 2.93 16.86 16.41
CA THR A 64 3.66 17.70 15.47
C THR A 64 4.28 16.82 14.39
N LEU A 65 3.94 17.06 13.14
CA LEU A 65 4.44 16.35 11.98
C LEU A 65 5.25 17.30 11.10
N TYR A 66 6.29 16.78 10.45
CA TYR A 66 7.02 17.48 9.41
C TYR A 66 6.79 16.74 8.09
N ILE A 67 6.12 17.39 7.15
CA ILE A 67 5.70 16.82 5.87
C ILE A 67 6.42 17.53 4.75
N ILE A 68 6.95 16.77 3.79
CA ILE A 68 7.64 17.32 2.62
C ILE A 68 6.66 18.22 1.85
N GLU A 69 7.13 19.40 1.44
CA GLU A 69 6.31 20.41 0.75
C GLU A 69 5.55 19.85 -0.45
N LYS A 70 6.18 18.98 -1.24
CA LYS A 70 5.57 18.34 -2.41
C LYS A 70 4.34 17.47 -2.08
N GLU A 71 4.19 17.06 -0.83
CA GLU A 71 3.10 16.18 -0.39
C GLU A 71 2.00 16.94 0.34
N ILE A 72 2.26 18.20 0.71
CA ILE A 72 1.33 19.02 1.51
C ILE A 72 0.02 19.29 0.76
N ASP A 73 0.07 19.46 -0.56
CA ASP A 73 -1.10 19.72 -1.39
C ASP A 73 -2.11 18.57 -1.42
N LYS A 74 -1.67 17.38 -0.98
CA LYS A 74 -2.51 16.18 -0.90
C LYS A 74 -3.20 16.03 0.47
N ILE A 75 -2.94 16.95 1.39
CA ILE A 75 -3.37 16.87 2.78
C ILE A 75 -4.28 18.04 3.10
N ASN A 76 -5.40 17.77 3.75
CA ASN A 76 -6.39 18.78 4.08
C ASN A 76 -6.54 18.95 5.59
N VAL A 77 -6.81 20.19 6.02
CA VAL A 77 -7.22 20.45 7.40
C VAL A 77 -8.55 19.73 7.67
N GLY A 78 -8.66 19.14 8.86
CA GLY A 78 -9.82 18.32 9.23
C GLY A 78 -9.72 16.85 8.83
N GLN A 79 -8.68 16.45 8.09
CA GLN A 79 -8.48 15.08 7.67
C GLN A 79 -8.10 14.18 8.87
N THR A 80 -8.67 12.98 8.90
CA THR A 80 -8.32 11.96 9.91
C THR A 80 -7.05 11.23 9.48
N ILE A 81 -6.13 11.07 10.42
CA ILE A 81 -4.85 10.37 10.27
C ILE A 81 -4.72 9.30 11.35
N GLN A 82 -3.82 8.36 11.16
CA GLN A 82 -3.54 7.30 12.11
C GLN A 82 -2.15 7.49 12.73
N LEU A 83 -2.09 7.53 14.04
CA LEU A 83 -0.85 7.56 14.83
C LEU A 83 -0.56 6.14 15.31
N THR A 84 0.57 5.60 14.95
CA THR A 84 1.04 4.28 15.35
C THR A 84 2.26 4.41 16.24
N PHE A 85 2.26 3.74 17.39
CA PHE A 85 3.34 3.74 18.37
C PHE A 85 4.08 2.40 18.31
N PRO A 86 5.26 2.33 17.69
CA PRO A 86 5.99 1.06 17.54
C PRO A 86 6.72 0.61 18.82
N GLN A 87 6.78 1.46 19.84
CA GLN A 87 7.59 1.22 21.07
C GLN A 87 6.78 0.76 22.28
N ILE A 88 5.47 0.63 22.16
CA ILE A 88 4.61 0.28 23.29
C ILE A 88 4.13 -1.15 23.11
N GLU A 89 4.81 -2.10 23.78
CA GLU A 89 4.49 -3.54 23.85
C GLU A 89 4.25 -4.22 22.47
N GLU A 90 4.11 -5.54 22.45
CA GLU A 90 3.92 -6.36 21.23
C GLU A 90 2.64 -6.00 20.43
N THR A 91 1.82 -5.09 20.93
CA THR A 91 0.57 -4.66 20.29
C THR A 91 0.73 -3.27 19.66
N GLU A 92 0.53 -3.19 18.35
CA GLU A 92 0.52 -1.94 17.60
C GLU A 92 -0.68 -1.07 18.04
N ILE A 93 -0.41 0.00 18.79
CA ILE A 93 -1.46 0.93 19.23
C ILE A 93 -1.71 1.94 18.13
N ILE A 94 -2.92 1.94 17.59
CA ILE A 94 -3.35 2.88 16.55
C ILE A 94 -4.33 3.88 17.18
N LEU A 95 -3.94 5.16 17.21
CA LEU A 95 -4.80 6.24 17.67
C LEU A 95 -5.25 7.10 16.47
N PRO A 96 -6.55 7.38 16.36
CA PRO A 96 -7.04 8.33 15.38
C PRO A 96 -6.67 9.76 15.83
N ALA A 97 -6.19 10.56 14.88
CA ALA A 97 -5.92 11.98 15.08
C ALA A 97 -6.51 12.79 13.93
N LYS A 98 -6.74 14.07 14.16
CA LYS A 98 -7.32 14.98 13.17
C LYS A 98 -6.37 16.15 12.93
N ILE A 99 -6.10 16.46 11.67
CA ILE A 99 -5.27 17.61 11.30
C ILE A 99 -6.03 18.91 11.64
N GLU A 100 -5.46 19.71 12.54
CA GLU A 100 -6.05 21.00 12.93
C GLU A 100 -5.51 22.15 12.10
N LYS A 101 -4.19 22.15 11.89
CA LYS A 101 -3.53 23.27 11.24
C LYS A 101 -2.32 22.84 10.43
N ILE A 102 -2.19 23.43 9.26
CA ILE A 102 -0.99 23.36 8.42
C ILE A 102 -0.33 24.71 8.50
N ASN A 103 0.92 24.77 8.98
CA ASN A 103 1.66 26.01 9.03
C ASN A 103 2.31 26.31 7.68
N ASP A 104 2.24 27.56 7.25
CA ASP A 104 2.86 28.02 6.01
C ASP A 104 4.38 28.17 6.10
N SER A 105 4.93 28.16 7.33
CA SER A 105 6.37 28.24 7.54
C SER A 105 7.06 27.01 6.97
N ILE A 106 8.04 27.24 6.10
CA ILE A 106 8.88 26.21 5.50
C ILE A 106 10.13 26.04 6.35
N PHE A 107 10.42 24.82 6.74
CA PHE A 107 11.67 24.43 7.39
C PHE A 107 12.55 23.73 6.37
N ILE A 108 13.76 24.22 6.17
CA ILE A 108 14.73 23.64 5.26
C ILE A 108 15.70 22.80 6.10
N GLU A 109 15.75 21.53 5.85
CA GLU A 109 16.69 20.57 6.43
C GLU A 109 17.43 19.85 5.29
N ASN A 110 18.54 19.16 5.59
CA ASN A 110 19.41 18.53 4.57
C ASN A 110 18.69 17.68 3.51
N ASP A 111 17.53 17.14 3.85
CA ASP A 111 16.71 16.27 2.97
C ASP A 111 15.59 17.00 2.22
N GLY A 112 15.43 18.33 2.38
CA GLY A 112 14.41 19.07 1.64
C GLY A 112 13.65 20.13 2.43
N ALA A 113 12.61 20.66 1.81
CA ALA A 113 11.69 21.62 2.39
C ALA A 113 10.50 20.91 3.05
N PHE A 114 10.26 21.21 4.33
CA PHE A 114 9.19 20.61 5.13
C PHE A 114 8.24 21.68 5.64
N LYS A 115 6.96 21.35 5.74
CA LYS A 115 5.97 22.16 6.44
C LYS A 115 5.54 21.49 7.73
N LYS A 116 5.34 22.29 8.77
CA LYS A 116 4.87 21.83 10.07
C LYS A 116 3.36 21.67 10.06
N VAL A 117 2.88 20.48 10.39
CA VAL A 117 1.46 20.15 10.52
C VAL A 117 1.15 19.79 11.97
N LEU A 118 0.07 20.35 12.50
CA LEU A 118 -0.42 20.07 13.84
C LEU A 118 -1.68 19.22 13.74
N ALA A 119 -1.69 18.12 14.47
CA ALA A 119 -2.85 17.24 14.55
C ALA A 119 -3.24 17.02 16.02
N SER A 120 -4.52 17.11 16.32
CA SER A 120 -5.06 16.77 17.64
C SER A 120 -5.45 15.30 17.68
N PHE A 121 -5.29 14.70 18.86
CA PHE A 121 -5.66 13.33 19.10
C PHE A 121 -6.27 13.17 20.50
N THR A 122 -7.07 12.14 20.66
CA THR A 122 -7.68 11.80 21.96
C THR A 122 -6.97 10.58 22.50
N ILE A 123 -6.51 10.66 23.75
CA ILE A 123 -5.89 9.55 24.47
C ILE A 123 -6.93 8.98 25.44
N ASP A 124 -7.15 7.67 25.41
CA ASP A 124 -7.82 6.98 26.49
C ASP A 124 -6.98 7.06 27.76
N SER A 125 -7.64 7.28 28.89
CA SER A 125 -7.01 7.49 30.21
C SER A 125 -6.09 6.33 30.68
N LYS A 126 -6.13 5.21 30.00
CA LYS A 126 -5.29 4.04 30.29
C LYS A 126 -3.90 4.07 29.64
N LEU A 127 -3.67 4.95 28.67
CA LEU A 127 -2.41 5.02 27.94
C LEU A 127 -1.52 6.13 28.51
N SER A 128 -0.39 5.75 29.09
CA SER A 128 0.62 6.70 29.55
C SER A 128 1.68 6.89 28.46
N ILE A 129 1.57 7.98 27.70
CA ILE A 129 2.56 8.35 26.67
C ILE A 129 3.50 9.39 27.26
N GLN A 130 4.81 9.18 27.13
CA GLN A 130 5.80 10.16 27.57
C GLN A 130 5.85 11.36 26.60
N PRO A 131 6.20 12.57 27.10
CA PRO A 131 6.44 13.72 26.23
C PRO A 131 7.56 13.43 25.24
N ASN A 132 7.42 13.93 24.00
CA ASN A 132 8.35 13.73 22.89
C ASN A 132 8.46 12.28 22.39
N THR A 133 7.50 11.42 22.72
CA THR A 133 7.43 10.09 22.11
C THR A 133 7.28 10.23 20.59
N GLN A 134 8.07 9.47 19.86
CA GLN A 134 7.94 9.40 18.39
C GLN A 134 6.85 8.41 18.01
N ALA A 135 5.96 8.84 17.15
CA ALA A 135 4.96 7.99 16.53
C ALA A 135 5.14 7.97 15.00
N ILE A 136 4.72 6.90 14.38
CA ILE A 136 4.60 6.82 12.92
C ILE A 136 3.19 7.26 12.55
N VAL A 137 3.10 8.22 11.64
CA VAL A 137 1.83 8.73 11.14
C VAL A 137 1.56 8.16 9.77
N LYS A 138 0.36 7.60 9.58
CA LYS A 138 -0.14 7.16 8.27
C LYS A 138 -1.25 8.12 7.82
N ILE A 139 -1.03 8.82 6.73
CA ILE A 139 -1.97 9.80 6.15
C ILE A 139 -2.48 9.24 4.82
N LYS A 140 -3.78 9.07 4.68
CA LYS A 140 -4.38 8.65 3.40
C LYS A 140 -4.39 9.86 2.45
N VAL A 141 -3.58 9.84 1.40
CA VAL A 141 -3.46 10.96 0.45
C VAL A 141 -4.26 10.78 -0.84
N GLY A 142 -4.91 9.66 -1.00
CA GLY A 142 -5.73 9.41 -2.17
C GLY A 142 -5.98 7.92 -2.41
N GLU A 143 -6.53 7.64 -3.56
CA GLU A 143 -6.76 6.28 -4.04
C GLU A 143 -6.17 6.15 -5.43
N LYS A 144 -5.47 5.04 -5.69
CA LYS A 144 -4.97 4.68 -7.01
C LYS A 144 -5.59 3.38 -7.48
N ARG A 145 -5.73 3.22 -8.79
CA ARG A 145 -6.19 1.97 -9.38
C ARG A 145 -5.06 0.95 -9.40
N VAL A 146 -5.39 -0.33 -9.20
CA VAL A 146 -4.39 -1.41 -9.22
C VAL A 146 -3.63 -1.45 -10.54
N ILE A 147 -4.30 -1.17 -11.66
CA ILE A 147 -3.70 -1.12 -12.99
C ILE A 147 -2.57 -0.08 -13.09
N GLU A 148 -2.69 1.07 -12.42
CA GLU A 148 -1.64 2.10 -12.42
C GLU A 148 -0.35 1.60 -11.77
N LYS A 149 -0.48 0.77 -10.72
CA LYS A 149 0.68 0.16 -10.05
C LYS A 149 1.35 -0.86 -10.96
N ILE A 150 0.58 -1.69 -11.67
CA ILE A 150 1.10 -2.68 -12.61
C ILE A 150 1.84 -1.99 -13.76
N LEU A 151 1.23 -0.96 -14.35
CA LEU A 151 1.86 -0.19 -15.43
C LEU A 151 3.15 0.51 -14.97
N SER A 152 3.15 1.09 -13.77
CA SER A 152 4.36 1.75 -13.23
C SER A 152 5.52 0.77 -12.99
N PHE A 153 5.22 -0.50 -12.73
CA PHE A 153 6.24 -1.54 -12.58
C PHE A 153 6.82 -1.94 -13.94
N ILE A 154 5.97 -2.10 -14.97
CA ILE A 154 6.40 -2.48 -16.34
C ILE A 154 7.25 -1.38 -16.99
N VAL A 155 6.90 -0.10 -16.80
CA VAL A 155 7.63 1.03 -17.39
C VAL A 155 9.00 1.26 -16.72
N ARG A 156 9.20 0.76 -15.49
CA ARG A 156 10.49 0.87 -14.78
C ARG A 156 11.43 -0.32 -15.00
N ALA A 157 10.97 -1.41 -15.57
CA ALA A 157 11.76 -2.58 -15.93
C ALA A 157 12.40 -2.41 -17.31
#